data_b9cb5590203901302b23db139c6434db
#
_entry.id   b9cb5590203901302b23db139c6434db
#
_cell.length_a   1.000
_cell.length_b   1.000
_cell.length_c   1.000
_cell.angle_alpha   90.00
_cell.angle_beta   90.00
_cell.angle_gamma   90.00
#
_symmetry.space_group_name_H-M   'P 1'
#
loop_
_entity.id
_entity.type
_entity.pdbx_description
1 polymer ?
#
loop_
_entity_poly.entity_id
_entity_poly.type
_entity_poly.pdbx_seq_one_letter_code
_entity_poly.pdbx_strand_id
1 'polypeptide(L)'
;MLRFSTAGESHGESLIALVSGLPAGVEVDTNFINRELWRRQQGYGRGGRMRIEQDTAHILSGIRHGKTIGSPVAIEIENRDWKNWTDALPVEVGDPAKHKAVASPRPGHADLAGALKYDFPDARYVLERASARESTARVAAGALTKQLLLQLGIDVASHVIRVGHAGLERDASWDEIAALRAKDEVLLNCVDPDAEERMKAEVDKVLRTGDTVGGVFEVVIHGAPAGIGTHTNWDERLDGILAQAVMSLQAVKAVEIGRGVTAAESFGSDVHDAIGYSSEAANGRHTRFTREHNNAGGVEGGISNGEDVIVRGYLKPISTLRRPLQSVRFDTREVTKAAYERSDVCVVPAAGVAAEAMVALAFARLVLEKFGGDSLRELKRNYDGYVEQIRAY
;
A
#
# COMPACT_ATOMS: atom_id res chain seq x y z
N MET A 1 11.47 11.53 14.40
CA MET A 1 10.59 10.35 14.07
C MET A 1 9.73 10.69 12.86
N LEU A 2 9.76 9.88 11.83
CA LEU A 2 8.88 10.00 10.64
C LEU A 2 7.42 9.73 11.03
N ARG A 3 6.52 10.63 10.64
CA ARG A 3 5.07 10.52 10.85
C ARG A 3 4.33 10.98 9.60
N PHE A 4 3.17 10.40 9.35
CA PHE A 4 2.26 10.88 8.32
C PHE A 4 0.81 10.86 8.82
N SER A 5 -0.01 11.69 8.23
CA SER A 5 -1.46 11.67 8.37
C SER A 5 -2.12 12.01 7.03
N THR A 6 -3.37 11.57 6.88
CA THR A 6 -4.17 11.83 5.69
C THR A 6 -5.51 12.45 6.10
N ALA A 7 -6.02 13.36 5.28
CA ALA A 7 -7.33 13.96 5.43
C ALA A 7 -8.07 13.96 4.09
N GLY A 8 -9.34 14.34 4.11
CA GLY A 8 -10.20 14.41 2.94
C GLY A 8 -11.13 13.20 2.79
N GLU A 9 -12.19 13.42 2.05
CA GLU A 9 -13.30 12.50 1.78
C GLU A 9 -13.26 12.04 0.31
N SER A 10 -13.94 10.92 0.03
CA SER A 10 -14.01 10.35 -1.32
C SER A 10 -14.55 11.33 -2.35
N HIS A 11 -15.57 12.11 -1.97
CA HIS A 11 -16.23 13.11 -2.81
C HIS A 11 -16.10 14.53 -2.22
N GLY A 12 -15.13 14.77 -1.32
CA GLY A 12 -14.73 16.10 -0.87
C GLY A 12 -13.87 16.81 -1.91
N GLU A 13 -13.47 18.04 -1.62
CA GLU A 13 -12.72 18.92 -2.53
C GLU A 13 -11.35 18.33 -2.92
N SER A 14 -10.60 17.84 -1.93
CA SER A 14 -9.29 17.26 -2.11
C SER A 14 -8.96 16.19 -1.08
N LEU A 15 -7.90 15.45 -1.35
CA LEU A 15 -7.22 14.59 -0.38
C LEU A 15 -5.89 15.23 0.02
N ILE A 16 -5.57 15.18 1.30
CA ILE A 16 -4.35 15.76 1.86
C ILE A 16 -3.49 14.65 2.45
N ALA A 17 -2.20 14.70 2.17
CA ALA A 17 -1.17 13.97 2.89
C ALA A 17 -0.24 14.95 3.61
N LEU A 18 0.00 14.73 4.89
CA LEU A 18 0.97 15.49 5.68
C LEU A 18 2.05 14.54 6.18
N VAL A 19 3.31 14.81 5.78
CA VAL A 19 4.49 14.02 6.18
C VAL A 19 5.44 14.89 6.96
N SER A 20 5.86 14.45 8.14
CA SER A 20 6.82 15.15 8.99
C SER A 20 7.96 14.23 9.42
N GLY A 21 9.13 14.82 9.73
CA GLY A 21 10.31 14.07 10.19
C GLY A 21 11.19 13.54 9.05
N LEU A 22 11.04 14.07 7.83
CA LEU A 22 12.00 13.84 6.75
C LEU A 22 13.25 14.69 6.97
N PRO A 23 14.46 14.15 6.78
CA PRO A 23 15.70 14.93 6.80
C PRO A 23 15.70 16.03 5.74
N ALA A 24 16.39 17.14 5.99
CA ALA A 24 16.63 18.16 4.97
C ALA A 24 17.55 17.63 3.87
N GLY A 25 17.32 18.05 2.62
CA GLY A 25 18.18 17.73 1.48
C GLY A 25 17.83 16.45 0.74
N VAL A 26 16.75 15.76 1.09
CA VAL A 26 16.22 14.63 0.30
C VAL A 26 15.75 15.17 -1.05
N GLU A 27 16.27 14.62 -2.13
CA GLU A 27 15.83 14.97 -3.48
C GLU A 27 14.45 14.41 -3.77
N VAL A 28 13.58 15.27 -4.29
CA VAL A 28 12.18 14.94 -4.59
C VAL A 28 11.84 15.29 -6.02
N ASP A 29 11.50 14.29 -6.79
CA ASP A 29 10.89 14.41 -8.12
C ASP A 29 9.38 14.26 -8.02
N THR A 30 8.65 15.31 -8.34
CA THR A 30 7.18 15.30 -8.38
C THR A 30 6.64 14.37 -9.47
N ASN A 31 7.39 14.16 -10.56
CA ASN A 31 6.97 13.21 -11.60
C ASN A 31 6.99 11.77 -11.08
N PHE A 32 7.94 11.43 -10.20
CA PHE A 32 7.93 10.12 -9.53
C PHE A 32 6.66 9.95 -8.69
N ILE A 33 6.27 10.97 -7.90
CA ILE A 33 5.03 10.92 -7.11
C ILE A 33 3.81 10.74 -8.04
N ASN A 34 3.73 11.51 -9.11
CA ASN A 34 2.65 11.43 -10.08
C ASN A 34 2.61 10.08 -10.80
N ARG A 35 3.77 9.47 -11.06
CA ARG A 35 3.85 8.11 -11.62
C ARG A 35 3.29 7.05 -10.66
N GLU A 36 3.59 7.13 -9.37
CA GLU A 36 3.02 6.23 -8.37
C GLU A 36 1.50 6.41 -8.21
N LEU A 37 1.01 7.64 -8.25
CA LEU A 37 -0.42 7.95 -8.27
C LEU A 37 -1.09 7.36 -9.52
N TRP A 38 -0.46 7.51 -10.70
CA TRP A 38 -0.94 6.92 -11.94
C TRP A 38 -0.96 5.38 -11.86
N ARG A 39 0.10 4.73 -11.36
CA ARG A 39 0.15 3.27 -11.17
C ARG A 39 -1.03 2.77 -10.32
N ARG A 40 -1.35 3.48 -9.23
CA ARG A 40 -2.49 3.16 -8.38
C ARG A 40 -3.83 3.21 -9.13
N GLN A 41 -3.95 4.07 -10.14
CA GLN A 41 -5.18 4.20 -10.92
C GLN A 41 -5.34 3.12 -11.98
N GLN A 42 -4.28 2.42 -12.35
CA GLN A 42 -4.29 1.37 -13.36
C GLN A 42 -4.95 0.07 -12.85
N GLY A 43 -5.18 -0.85 -13.76
CA GLY A 43 -5.65 -2.20 -13.46
C GLY A 43 -6.86 -2.63 -14.29
N TYR A 44 -6.94 -3.92 -14.59
CA TYR A 44 -8.08 -4.54 -15.26
C TYR A 44 -9.24 -4.72 -14.29
N GLY A 45 -10.46 -4.44 -14.72
CA GLY A 45 -11.66 -4.49 -13.85
C GLY A 45 -11.92 -3.20 -13.05
N ARG A 46 -11.22 -2.10 -13.39
CA ARG A 46 -11.43 -0.79 -12.77
C ARG A 46 -12.74 -0.14 -13.21
N GLY A 47 -13.40 0.56 -12.29
CA GLY A 47 -14.65 1.25 -12.54
C GLY A 47 -14.49 2.56 -13.32
N GLY A 48 -15.62 3.11 -13.80
CA GLY A 48 -15.65 4.32 -14.62
C GLY A 48 -15.11 5.58 -13.95
N ARG A 49 -15.02 5.63 -12.61
CA ARG A 49 -14.45 6.77 -11.87
C ARG A 49 -12.98 7.01 -12.23
N MET A 50 -12.21 5.96 -12.50
CA MET A 50 -10.81 6.08 -12.88
C MET A 50 -10.58 6.81 -14.20
N ARG A 51 -11.62 7.01 -15.01
CA ARG A 51 -11.56 7.82 -16.23
C ARG A 51 -11.74 9.33 -15.96
N ILE A 52 -12.36 9.68 -14.83
CA ILE A 52 -12.63 11.06 -14.41
C ILE A 52 -11.45 11.61 -13.63
N GLU A 53 -10.98 10.83 -12.66
CA GLU A 53 -9.88 11.19 -11.78
C GLU A 53 -8.54 11.01 -12.50
N GLN A 54 -7.71 12.04 -12.46
CA GLN A 54 -6.32 12.03 -12.87
C GLN A 54 -5.51 12.59 -11.70
N ASP A 55 -5.08 11.69 -10.83
CA ASP A 55 -4.43 12.05 -9.59
C ASP A 55 -3.06 12.70 -9.87
N THR A 56 -2.90 13.93 -9.42
CA THR A 56 -1.64 14.66 -9.46
C THR A 56 -1.36 15.28 -8.10
N ALA A 57 -0.10 15.24 -7.68
CA ALA A 57 0.34 15.81 -6.42
C ALA A 57 0.63 17.31 -6.57
N HIS A 58 0.00 18.12 -5.73
CA HIS A 58 0.33 19.53 -5.54
C HIS A 58 1.02 19.70 -4.18
N ILE A 59 2.31 19.98 -4.21
CA ILE A 59 3.13 20.13 -2.99
C ILE A 59 3.00 21.57 -2.49
N LEU A 60 2.43 21.72 -1.30
CA LEU A 60 2.15 23.02 -0.69
C LEU A 60 3.32 23.53 0.18
N SER A 61 4.03 22.62 0.86
CA SER A 61 5.08 22.98 1.82
C SER A 61 6.18 21.92 1.93
N GLY A 62 7.28 22.25 2.63
CA GLY A 62 8.32 21.31 3.04
C GLY A 62 9.36 20.99 1.98
N ILE A 63 9.15 21.40 0.72
CA ILE A 63 10.07 21.17 -0.40
C ILE A 63 10.35 22.49 -1.10
N ARG A 64 11.63 22.77 -1.37
CA ARG A 64 12.08 23.93 -2.15
C ARG A 64 13.23 23.51 -3.08
N HIS A 65 13.18 23.98 -4.33
CA HIS A 65 14.17 23.63 -5.36
C HIS A 65 14.39 22.11 -5.48
N GLY A 66 13.30 21.32 -5.40
CA GLY A 66 13.36 19.87 -5.52
C GLY A 66 13.97 19.12 -4.32
N LYS A 67 14.11 19.79 -3.16
CA LYS A 67 14.69 19.19 -1.94
C LYS A 67 13.84 19.47 -0.71
N THR A 68 13.77 18.49 0.20
CA THR A 68 13.18 18.70 1.51
C THR A 68 13.98 19.72 2.32
N ILE A 69 13.29 20.46 3.19
CA ILE A 69 13.91 21.50 4.04
C ILE A 69 13.81 21.17 5.54
N GLY A 70 13.45 19.91 5.91
CA GLY A 70 13.28 19.49 7.30
C GLY A 70 11.95 19.88 7.93
N SER A 71 11.11 20.67 7.27
CA SER A 71 9.78 21.03 7.73
C SER A 71 8.71 20.04 7.21
N PRO A 72 7.48 20.03 7.78
CA PRO A 72 6.42 19.18 7.30
C PRO A 72 6.10 19.40 5.81
N VAL A 73 5.94 18.31 5.07
CA VAL A 73 5.53 18.31 3.67
C VAL A 73 4.03 18.07 3.60
N ALA A 74 3.30 19.04 3.06
CA ALA A 74 1.88 18.92 2.76
C ALA A 74 1.69 18.71 1.25
N ILE A 75 0.93 17.68 0.89
CA ILE A 75 0.60 17.33 -0.50
C ILE A 75 -0.92 17.32 -0.61
N GLU A 76 -1.43 18.04 -1.57
CA GLU A 76 -2.84 18.06 -1.96
C GLU A 76 -3.04 17.25 -3.25
N ILE A 77 -4.14 16.50 -3.32
CA ILE A 77 -4.63 15.82 -4.52
C ILE A 77 -6.10 16.21 -4.73
N GLU A 78 -6.37 16.97 -5.78
CA GLU A 78 -7.70 17.43 -6.13
C GLU A 78 -8.63 16.25 -6.48
N ASN A 79 -9.88 16.32 -6.03
CA ASN A 79 -10.96 15.43 -6.48
C ASN A 79 -11.76 16.10 -7.60
N ARG A 80 -11.55 15.69 -8.85
CA ARG A 80 -12.22 16.28 -10.02
C ARG A 80 -13.74 16.09 -10.03
N ASP A 81 -14.23 15.08 -9.34
CA ASP A 81 -15.68 14.81 -9.20
C ASP A 81 -16.34 15.72 -8.16
N TRP A 82 -15.59 16.48 -7.34
CA TRP A 82 -16.11 17.39 -6.31
C TRP A 82 -17.18 18.34 -6.79
N LYS A 83 -17.04 18.90 -7.99
CA LYS A 83 -18.03 19.80 -8.61
C LYS A 83 -19.46 19.24 -8.68
N ASN A 84 -19.62 17.91 -8.65
CA ASN A 84 -20.90 17.21 -8.65
C ASN A 84 -21.45 16.94 -7.24
N TRP A 85 -20.69 17.34 -6.19
CA TRP A 85 -20.97 17.03 -4.79
C TRP A 85 -21.05 18.25 -3.88
N THR A 86 -20.73 19.44 -4.38
CA THR A 86 -20.73 20.70 -3.61
C THR A 86 -22.03 20.94 -2.84
N ASP A 87 -23.16 20.64 -3.46
CA ASP A 87 -24.48 20.81 -2.83
C ASP A 87 -24.87 19.63 -1.92
N ALA A 88 -24.35 18.42 -2.20
CA ALA A 88 -24.70 17.20 -1.47
C ALA A 88 -23.85 17.01 -0.20
N LEU A 89 -22.62 17.54 -0.20
CA LEU A 89 -21.66 17.44 0.90
C LEU A 89 -20.97 18.79 1.18
N PRO A 90 -21.73 19.88 1.36
CA PRO A 90 -21.15 21.18 1.68
C PRO A 90 -20.47 21.12 3.06
N VAL A 91 -19.41 21.91 3.26
CA VAL A 91 -18.80 22.13 4.58
C VAL A 91 -19.70 23.00 5.44
N GLU A 92 -20.30 24.02 4.83
CA GLU A 92 -21.23 24.91 5.49
C GLU A 92 -22.63 24.29 5.62
N VAL A 93 -23.52 24.95 6.36
CA VAL A 93 -24.93 24.55 6.48
C VAL A 93 -25.59 24.58 5.12
N GLY A 94 -25.84 23.41 4.54
CA GLY A 94 -26.48 23.26 3.24
C GLY A 94 -27.96 22.91 3.33
N ASP A 95 -28.56 22.65 2.16
CA ASP A 95 -29.93 22.16 2.06
C ASP A 95 -29.99 20.65 2.36
N PRO A 96 -30.62 20.20 3.47
CA PRO A 96 -30.71 18.78 3.82
C PRO A 96 -31.40 17.92 2.73
N ALA A 97 -32.25 18.50 1.88
CA ALA A 97 -32.91 17.79 0.80
C ALA A 97 -31.94 17.35 -0.32
N LYS A 98 -30.76 17.97 -0.42
CA LYS A 98 -29.70 17.63 -1.39
C LYS A 98 -28.75 16.55 -0.89
N HIS A 99 -28.84 16.17 0.38
CA HIS A 99 -28.00 15.09 0.95
C HIS A 99 -28.24 13.75 0.25
N LYS A 100 -27.17 13.14 -0.25
CA LYS A 100 -27.21 11.83 -0.91
C LYS A 100 -27.04 10.71 0.11
N ALA A 101 -28.08 10.41 0.89
CA ALA A 101 -28.06 9.40 1.93
C ALA A 101 -27.72 8.01 1.41
N VAL A 102 -26.96 7.23 2.19
CA VAL A 102 -26.75 5.79 2.00
C VAL A 102 -27.58 5.05 3.05
N ALA A 103 -28.87 4.85 2.73
CA ALA A 103 -29.87 4.39 3.67
C ALA A 103 -29.81 2.88 3.98
N SER A 104 -29.13 2.06 3.15
CA SER A 104 -28.98 0.62 3.35
C SER A 104 -27.50 0.22 3.32
N PRO A 105 -26.95 -0.25 4.46
CA PRO A 105 -25.51 -0.55 4.57
C PRO A 105 -25.12 -1.73 3.67
N ARG A 106 -23.90 -1.67 3.14
CA ARG A 106 -23.32 -2.76 2.33
C ARG A 106 -22.71 -3.82 3.24
N PRO A 107 -23.10 -5.09 3.10
CA PRO A 107 -22.43 -6.20 3.80
C PRO A 107 -20.92 -6.22 3.50
N GLY A 108 -20.10 -6.38 4.55
CA GLY A 108 -18.64 -6.41 4.41
C GLY A 108 -17.97 -5.04 4.25
N HIS A 109 -18.72 -3.93 4.31
CA HIS A 109 -18.21 -2.56 4.36
C HIS A 109 -18.27 -1.98 5.78
N ALA A 110 -17.65 -0.82 6.00
CA ALA A 110 -17.73 -0.13 7.29
C ALA A 110 -19.09 0.51 7.59
N ASP A 111 -19.99 0.55 6.62
CA ASP A 111 -21.24 1.31 6.63
C ASP A 111 -22.03 1.17 7.93
N LEU A 112 -22.41 -0.06 8.31
CA LEU A 112 -23.21 -0.29 9.50
C LEU A 112 -22.42 -0.02 10.78
N ALA A 113 -21.23 -0.62 10.91
CA ALA A 113 -20.41 -0.48 12.11
C ALA A 113 -19.98 0.99 12.34
N GLY A 114 -19.67 1.72 11.27
CA GLY A 114 -19.32 3.13 11.34
C GLY A 114 -20.51 4.01 11.70
N ALA A 115 -21.69 3.79 11.08
CA ALA A 115 -22.88 4.55 11.42
C ALA A 115 -23.27 4.35 12.90
N LEU A 116 -23.23 3.11 13.41
CA LEU A 116 -23.47 2.82 14.83
C LEU A 116 -22.42 3.48 15.74
N LYS A 117 -21.13 3.45 15.36
CA LYS A 117 -20.06 4.03 16.18
C LYS A 117 -20.17 5.53 16.33
N TYR A 118 -20.54 6.23 15.27
CA TYR A 118 -20.56 7.70 15.22
C TYR A 118 -21.98 8.29 15.34
N ASP A 119 -23.00 7.44 15.57
CA ASP A 119 -24.40 7.85 15.70
C ASP A 119 -24.92 8.60 14.45
N PHE A 120 -24.57 8.08 13.26
CA PHE A 120 -25.05 8.65 12.00
C PHE A 120 -26.39 8.03 11.57
N PRO A 121 -27.32 8.84 11.02
CA PRO A 121 -28.63 8.36 10.55
C PRO A 121 -28.55 7.51 9.27
N ASP A 122 -27.46 7.62 8.53
CA ASP A 122 -27.14 6.85 7.33
C ASP A 122 -25.63 6.65 7.19
N ALA A 123 -25.18 5.89 6.18
CA ALA A 123 -23.77 5.54 6.03
C ALA A 123 -22.97 6.49 5.13
N ARG A 124 -23.52 7.64 4.68
CA ARG A 124 -22.84 8.52 3.73
C ARG A 124 -21.47 9.00 4.25
N TYR A 125 -21.41 9.54 5.45
CA TYR A 125 -20.16 10.07 6.02
C TYR A 125 -19.14 8.96 6.34
N VAL A 126 -19.62 7.76 6.69
CA VAL A 126 -18.76 6.59 6.87
C VAL A 126 -18.12 6.19 5.53
N LEU A 127 -18.94 6.12 4.47
CA LEU A 127 -18.49 5.78 3.12
C LEU A 127 -17.41 6.75 2.62
N GLU A 128 -17.62 8.04 2.86
CA GLU A 128 -16.70 9.09 2.39
C GLU A 128 -15.27 8.86 2.88
N ARG A 129 -15.09 8.49 4.14
CA ARG A 129 -13.75 8.25 4.70
C ARG A 129 -13.27 6.79 4.59
N ALA A 130 -14.16 5.80 4.62
CA ALA A 130 -13.82 4.38 4.50
C ALA A 130 -13.50 3.96 3.05
N SER A 131 -13.73 4.83 2.09
CA SER A 131 -13.45 4.60 0.67
C SER A 131 -11.95 4.37 0.43
N ALA A 132 -11.63 3.41 -0.48
CA ALA A 132 -10.26 3.20 -0.95
C ALA A 132 -9.65 4.43 -1.67
N ARG A 133 -10.43 5.48 -1.95
CA ARG A 133 -9.96 6.77 -2.46
C ARG A 133 -8.93 7.39 -1.50
N GLU A 134 -9.08 7.21 -0.20
CA GLU A 134 -8.15 7.67 0.83
C GLU A 134 -6.72 7.16 0.61
N SER A 135 -6.55 5.95 0.04
CA SER A 135 -5.23 5.39 -0.25
C SER A 135 -4.40 6.22 -1.24
N THR A 136 -5.02 7.13 -2.01
CA THR A 136 -4.33 8.09 -2.89
C THR A 136 -3.37 8.98 -2.09
N ALA A 137 -3.82 9.53 -0.97
CA ALA A 137 -2.98 10.34 -0.09
C ALA A 137 -1.85 9.51 0.55
N ARG A 138 -2.10 8.23 0.89
CA ARG A 138 -1.05 7.32 1.36
C ARG A 138 -0.01 7.05 0.29
N VAL A 139 -0.42 6.87 -0.98
CA VAL A 139 0.50 6.67 -2.11
C VAL A 139 1.38 7.90 -2.32
N ALA A 140 0.82 9.10 -2.25
CA ALA A 140 1.61 10.33 -2.36
C ALA A 140 2.66 10.46 -1.23
N ALA A 141 2.26 10.18 0.03
CA ALA A 141 3.18 10.16 1.17
C ALA A 141 4.26 9.07 1.04
N GLY A 142 3.86 7.86 0.62
CA GLY A 142 4.76 6.74 0.41
C GLY A 142 5.75 6.97 -0.73
N ALA A 143 5.30 7.57 -1.83
CA ALA A 143 6.18 7.93 -2.96
C ALA A 143 7.28 8.91 -2.53
N LEU A 144 7.01 9.81 -1.60
CA LEU A 144 8.00 10.69 -1.01
C LEU A 144 9.05 9.90 -0.20
N THR A 145 8.60 8.93 0.61
CA THR A 145 9.53 8.09 1.40
C THR A 145 10.27 7.07 0.55
N LYS A 146 9.69 6.57 -0.54
CA LYS A 146 10.40 5.73 -1.52
C LYS A 146 11.61 6.47 -2.10
N GLN A 147 11.48 7.77 -2.42
CA GLN A 147 12.60 8.57 -2.91
C GLN A 147 13.71 8.76 -1.87
N LEU A 148 13.37 8.87 -0.58
CA LEU A 148 14.36 8.84 0.50
C LEU A 148 15.11 7.50 0.53
N LEU A 149 14.39 6.38 0.48
CA LEU A 149 14.96 5.04 0.51
C LEU A 149 15.85 4.77 -0.71
N LEU A 150 15.43 5.19 -1.90
CA LEU A 150 16.22 5.08 -3.13
C LEU A 150 17.58 5.79 -3.02
N GLN A 151 17.66 6.92 -2.32
CA GLN A 151 18.92 7.63 -2.08
C GLN A 151 19.86 6.90 -1.09
N LEU A 152 19.38 5.84 -0.44
CA LEU A 152 20.16 4.90 0.37
C LEU A 152 20.39 3.55 -0.35
N GLY A 153 19.97 3.42 -1.61
CA GLY A 153 20.06 2.18 -2.36
C GLY A 153 19.00 1.12 -1.99
N ILE A 154 17.94 1.54 -1.30
CA ILE A 154 16.82 0.67 -0.91
C ILE A 154 15.62 0.98 -1.80
N ASP A 155 15.04 -0.03 -2.43
CA ASP A 155 13.91 0.13 -3.33
C ASP A 155 12.71 -0.74 -2.88
N VAL A 156 11.49 -0.31 -3.23
CA VAL A 156 10.24 -1.00 -2.86
C VAL A 156 9.35 -1.10 -4.09
N ALA A 157 8.95 -2.31 -4.44
CA ALA A 157 8.05 -2.58 -5.55
C ALA A 157 7.06 -3.69 -5.21
N SER A 158 5.95 -3.77 -5.95
CA SER A 158 4.96 -4.83 -5.81
C SER A 158 4.59 -5.47 -7.13
N HIS A 159 4.07 -6.69 -7.03
CA HIS A 159 3.37 -7.36 -8.12
C HIS A 159 2.17 -8.16 -7.59
N VAL A 160 1.30 -8.60 -8.50
CA VAL A 160 0.15 -9.42 -8.14
C VAL A 160 0.52 -10.89 -8.36
N ILE A 161 0.30 -11.69 -7.32
CA ILE A 161 0.60 -13.13 -7.37
C ILE A 161 -0.67 -13.99 -7.48
N ARG A 162 -1.87 -13.43 -7.23
CA ARG A 162 -3.12 -14.16 -7.35
C ARG A 162 -4.31 -13.23 -7.57
N VAL A 163 -5.23 -13.63 -8.43
CA VAL A 163 -6.59 -13.05 -8.53
C VAL A 163 -7.59 -14.22 -8.60
N GLY A 164 -8.54 -14.25 -7.67
CA GLY A 164 -9.46 -15.36 -7.54
C GLY A 164 -8.73 -16.69 -7.34
N HIS A 165 -8.98 -17.65 -8.23
CA HIS A 165 -8.33 -18.97 -8.21
C HIS A 165 -7.05 -19.05 -9.06
N ALA A 166 -6.82 -18.07 -9.92
CA ALA A 166 -5.64 -18.03 -10.78
C ALA A 166 -4.46 -17.37 -10.06
N GLY A 167 -3.28 -17.97 -10.12
CA GLY A 167 -2.08 -17.48 -9.46
C GLY A 167 -0.81 -17.71 -10.27
N LEU A 168 0.24 -17.03 -9.83
CA LEU A 168 1.61 -17.28 -10.22
C LEU A 168 2.10 -18.57 -9.50
N GLU A 169 2.76 -19.45 -10.24
CA GLU A 169 3.17 -20.78 -9.77
C GLU A 169 4.66 -20.84 -9.39
N ARG A 170 5.35 -19.71 -9.43
CA ARG A 170 6.76 -19.57 -9.08
C ARG A 170 7.02 -18.28 -8.32
N ASP A 171 8.15 -18.20 -7.65
CA ASP A 171 8.63 -16.94 -7.12
C ASP A 171 9.13 -16.03 -8.25
N ALA A 172 9.02 -14.73 -8.06
CA ALA A 172 9.50 -13.71 -8.97
C ALA A 172 10.85 -13.16 -8.50
N SER A 173 11.74 -12.87 -9.43
CA SER A 173 12.98 -12.15 -9.12
C SER A 173 12.70 -10.66 -8.93
N TRP A 174 13.60 -9.98 -8.18
CA TRP A 174 13.53 -8.52 -8.05
C TRP A 174 13.52 -7.80 -9.39
N ASP A 175 14.35 -8.21 -10.34
CA ASP A 175 14.46 -7.55 -11.65
C ASP A 175 13.13 -7.63 -12.44
N GLU A 176 12.44 -8.77 -12.38
CA GLU A 176 11.12 -8.93 -13.01
C GLU A 176 10.09 -7.99 -12.36
N ILE A 177 10.07 -7.92 -11.03
CA ILE A 177 9.13 -7.05 -10.28
C ILE A 177 9.43 -5.57 -10.54
N ALA A 178 10.69 -5.18 -10.49
CA ALA A 178 11.12 -3.79 -10.72
C ALA A 178 10.79 -3.32 -12.13
N ALA A 179 10.92 -4.19 -13.13
CA ALA A 179 10.61 -3.90 -14.53
C ALA A 179 9.13 -3.56 -14.76
N LEU A 180 8.22 -4.04 -13.93
CA LEU A 180 6.78 -3.72 -14.05
C LEU A 180 6.49 -2.22 -13.91
N ARG A 181 7.30 -1.48 -13.15
CA ARG A 181 7.10 -0.03 -12.93
C ARG A 181 7.29 0.81 -14.19
N ALA A 182 8.07 0.31 -15.15
CA ALA A 182 8.34 1.01 -16.41
C ALA A 182 7.23 0.81 -17.47
N LYS A 183 6.30 -0.11 -17.25
CA LYS A 183 5.20 -0.39 -18.20
C LYS A 183 4.26 0.82 -18.34
N ASP A 184 3.93 1.20 -19.57
CA ASP A 184 2.97 2.27 -19.87
C ASP A 184 1.51 1.81 -19.75
N GLU A 185 1.27 0.51 -19.77
CA GLU A 185 -0.02 -0.11 -19.53
C GLU A 185 0.12 -1.17 -18.44
N VAL A 186 -0.72 -1.11 -17.43
CA VAL A 186 -0.76 -2.08 -16.33
C VAL A 186 -2.15 -2.71 -16.30
N LEU A 187 -2.23 -4.02 -16.64
CA LEU A 187 -3.46 -4.79 -16.52
C LEU A 187 -3.63 -5.32 -15.09
N LEU A 188 -2.89 -6.35 -14.72
CA LEU A 188 -2.95 -6.93 -13.37
C LEU A 188 -1.62 -6.84 -12.62
N ASN A 189 -0.59 -6.24 -13.20
CA ASN A 189 0.73 -6.06 -12.59
C ASN A 189 1.39 -7.39 -12.20
N CYS A 190 1.23 -8.42 -13.03
CA CYS A 190 1.87 -9.71 -12.87
C CYS A 190 3.16 -9.80 -13.70
N VAL A 191 4.19 -10.48 -13.17
CA VAL A 191 5.47 -10.68 -13.86
C VAL A 191 5.38 -11.70 -15.00
N ASP A 192 4.40 -12.60 -14.94
CA ASP A 192 4.22 -13.70 -15.88
C ASP A 192 2.97 -13.42 -16.74
N PRO A 193 3.13 -13.26 -18.08
CA PRO A 193 2.01 -12.96 -18.97
C PRO A 193 0.93 -14.05 -19.03
N ASP A 194 1.32 -15.33 -18.93
CA ASP A 194 0.36 -16.44 -18.98
C ASP A 194 -0.47 -16.51 -17.71
N ALA A 195 0.17 -16.27 -16.55
CA ALA A 195 -0.54 -16.14 -15.28
C ALA A 195 -1.46 -14.91 -15.30
N GLU A 196 -1.01 -13.77 -15.87
CA GLU A 196 -1.82 -12.56 -15.98
C GLU A 196 -3.09 -12.79 -16.83
N GLU A 197 -3.00 -13.53 -17.94
CA GLU A 197 -4.18 -13.89 -18.75
C GLU A 197 -5.13 -14.83 -18.00
N ARG A 198 -4.62 -15.80 -17.22
CA ARG A 198 -5.48 -16.64 -16.36
C ARG A 198 -6.19 -15.81 -15.28
N MET A 199 -5.48 -14.86 -14.65
CA MET A 199 -6.06 -13.94 -13.67
C MET A 199 -7.11 -13.01 -14.28
N LYS A 200 -6.88 -12.52 -15.51
CA LYS A 200 -7.81 -11.70 -16.26
C LYS A 200 -9.12 -12.46 -16.57
N ALA A 201 -9.02 -13.76 -16.88
CA ALA A 201 -10.20 -14.59 -17.07
C ALA A 201 -11.07 -14.72 -15.81
N GLU A 202 -10.47 -14.71 -14.59
CA GLU A 202 -11.22 -14.66 -13.33
C GLU A 202 -11.96 -13.31 -13.16
N VAL A 203 -11.34 -12.20 -13.55
CA VAL A 203 -12.01 -10.88 -13.56
C VAL A 203 -13.18 -10.86 -14.54
N ASP A 204 -13.00 -11.39 -15.76
CA ASP A 204 -14.06 -11.45 -16.78
C ASP A 204 -15.26 -12.30 -16.33
N LYS A 205 -15.00 -13.38 -15.59
CA LYS A 205 -16.05 -14.24 -15.03
C LYS A 205 -16.95 -13.45 -14.07
N VAL A 206 -16.36 -12.69 -13.14
CA VAL A 206 -17.13 -11.91 -12.16
C VAL A 206 -17.77 -10.66 -12.78
N LEU A 207 -17.18 -10.08 -13.82
CA LEU A 207 -17.82 -9.01 -14.62
C LEU A 207 -19.14 -9.48 -15.24
N ARG A 208 -19.17 -10.70 -15.79
CA ARG A 208 -20.39 -11.29 -16.39
C ARG A 208 -21.46 -11.61 -15.37
N THR A 209 -21.08 -12.03 -14.15
CA THR A 209 -22.03 -12.40 -13.09
C THR A 209 -22.46 -11.23 -12.22
N GLY A 210 -21.85 -10.06 -12.35
CA GLY A 210 -22.11 -8.88 -11.52
C GLY A 210 -21.53 -8.99 -10.10
N ASP A 211 -20.50 -9.79 -9.94
CA ASP A 211 -19.78 -10.05 -8.70
C ASP A 211 -18.44 -9.28 -8.64
N THR A 212 -17.63 -9.53 -7.62
CA THR A 212 -16.29 -8.96 -7.41
C THR A 212 -15.30 -10.07 -7.04
N VAL A 213 -14.00 -9.81 -7.23
CA VAL A 213 -12.95 -10.78 -6.96
C VAL A 213 -11.86 -10.16 -6.09
N GLY A 214 -11.35 -10.94 -5.13
CA GLY A 214 -10.19 -10.64 -4.33
C GLY A 214 -8.92 -11.25 -4.93
N GLY A 215 -7.83 -11.17 -4.18
CA GLY A 215 -6.56 -11.74 -4.61
C GLY A 215 -5.43 -11.44 -3.63
N VAL A 216 -4.21 -11.66 -4.09
CA VAL A 216 -2.99 -11.50 -3.28
C VAL A 216 -1.98 -10.68 -4.08
N PHE A 217 -1.44 -9.66 -3.44
CA PHE A 217 -0.26 -8.94 -3.92
C PHE A 217 0.95 -9.28 -3.05
N GLU A 218 2.12 -9.12 -3.62
CA GLU A 218 3.40 -9.20 -2.93
C GLU A 218 4.14 -7.87 -3.05
N VAL A 219 4.73 -7.39 -1.95
CA VAL A 219 5.61 -6.22 -1.89
C VAL A 219 6.99 -6.71 -1.49
N VAL A 220 8.00 -6.26 -2.22
CA VAL A 220 9.41 -6.57 -1.97
C VAL A 220 10.16 -5.28 -1.62
N ILE A 221 10.94 -5.31 -0.52
CA ILE A 221 11.95 -4.29 -0.21
C ILE A 221 13.30 -4.89 -0.60
N HIS A 222 13.92 -4.31 -1.61
CA HIS A 222 15.23 -4.73 -2.12
C HIS A 222 16.35 -3.81 -1.61
N GLY A 223 17.52 -4.36 -1.37
CA GLY A 223 18.70 -3.61 -0.93
C GLY A 223 18.67 -3.18 0.54
N ALA A 224 17.79 -3.74 1.34
CA ALA A 224 17.75 -3.47 2.78
C ALA A 224 18.98 -4.06 3.49
N PRO A 225 19.69 -3.29 4.33
CA PRO A 225 20.79 -3.84 5.12
C PRO A 225 20.24 -4.78 6.21
N ALA A 226 21.05 -5.74 6.65
CA ALA A 226 20.76 -6.48 7.86
C ALA A 226 20.70 -5.52 9.06
N GLY A 227 19.79 -5.78 10.03
CA GLY A 227 19.75 -5.02 11.28
C GLY A 227 18.72 -3.90 11.37
N ILE A 228 17.72 -3.83 10.46
CA ILE A 228 16.55 -2.95 10.62
C ILE A 228 15.47 -3.68 11.41
N GLY A 229 14.86 -3.00 12.37
CA GLY A 229 13.97 -3.61 13.38
C GLY A 229 14.77 -4.18 14.54
N THR A 230 14.10 -4.86 15.46
CA THR A 230 14.73 -5.43 16.67
C THR A 230 14.01 -6.68 17.16
N HIS A 231 14.74 -7.55 17.86
CA HIS A 231 14.20 -8.69 18.59
C HIS A 231 13.93 -8.39 20.08
N THR A 232 14.36 -7.21 20.56
CA THR A 232 14.36 -6.90 21.98
C THR A 232 13.00 -6.48 22.51
N ASN A 233 12.19 -5.78 21.69
CA ASN A 233 10.86 -5.29 22.03
C ASN A 233 9.85 -5.78 20.99
N TRP A 234 8.69 -6.25 21.46
CA TRP A 234 7.66 -6.85 20.60
C TRP A 234 7.05 -5.85 19.61
N ASP A 235 6.93 -4.58 19.96
CA ASP A 235 6.31 -3.49 19.20
C ASP A 235 7.29 -2.80 18.22
N GLU A 236 8.58 -3.14 18.29
CA GLU A 236 9.63 -2.63 17.40
C GLU A 236 10.10 -3.68 16.39
N ARG A 237 9.49 -4.86 16.37
CA ARG A 237 9.76 -5.92 15.41
C ARG A 237 9.37 -5.49 14.01
N LEU A 238 10.28 -5.68 13.04
CA LEU A 238 10.06 -5.32 11.62
C LEU A 238 8.83 -6.03 11.03
N ASP A 239 8.70 -7.33 11.25
CA ASP A 239 7.56 -8.14 10.78
C ASP A 239 6.22 -7.61 11.31
N GLY A 240 6.15 -7.29 12.62
CA GLY A 240 4.96 -6.72 13.24
C GLY A 240 4.57 -5.35 12.67
N ILE A 241 5.56 -4.48 12.47
CA ILE A 241 5.36 -3.13 11.93
C ILE A 241 4.91 -3.18 10.46
N LEU A 242 5.52 -4.04 9.63
CA LEU A 242 5.12 -4.23 8.23
C LEU A 242 3.73 -4.85 8.12
N ALA A 243 3.43 -5.85 8.96
CA ALA A 243 2.10 -6.46 9.01
C ALA A 243 1.02 -5.44 9.39
N GLN A 244 1.25 -4.58 10.38
CA GLN A 244 0.34 -3.49 10.76
C GLN A 244 0.13 -2.51 9.60
N ALA A 245 1.20 -2.10 8.92
CA ALA A 245 1.13 -1.17 7.80
C ALA A 245 0.26 -1.70 6.67
N VAL A 246 0.48 -2.95 6.24
CA VAL A 246 -0.28 -3.59 5.17
C VAL A 246 -1.71 -3.92 5.61
N MET A 247 -1.92 -4.43 6.85
CA MET A 247 -3.25 -4.71 7.38
C MET A 247 -4.13 -3.46 7.51
N SER A 248 -3.54 -2.27 7.61
CA SER A 248 -4.27 -0.99 7.69
C SER A 248 -4.95 -0.59 6.38
N LEU A 249 -4.65 -1.27 5.27
CA LEU A 249 -5.25 -0.99 3.96
C LEU A 249 -6.67 -1.55 3.87
N GLN A 250 -7.52 -0.84 3.15
CA GLN A 250 -8.87 -1.28 2.87
C GLN A 250 -8.88 -2.64 2.16
N ALA A 251 -9.80 -3.50 2.56
CA ALA A 251 -10.01 -4.86 2.03
C ALA A 251 -8.94 -5.90 2.40
N VAL A 252 -7.79 -5.54 2.94
CA VAL A 252 -6.80 -6.53 3.44
C VAL A 252 -7.37 -7.28 4.64
N LYS A 253 -7.24 -8.62 4.65
CA LYS A 253 -7.77 -9.53 5.67
C LYS A 253 -6.72 -10.47 6.26
N ALA A 254 -5.57 -10.61 5.60
CA ALA A 254 -4.42 -11.32 6.11
C ALA A 254 -3.13 -10.68 5.57
N VAL A 255 -2.04 -10.83 6.30
CA VAL A 255 -0.69 -10.43 5.91
C VAL A 255 0.25 -11.59 6.19
N GLU A 256 1.23 -11.79 5.33
CA GLU A 256 2.21 -12.86 5.39
C GLU A 256 3.61 -12.29 5.17
N ILE A 257 4.59 -12.80 5.92
CA ILE A 257 6.01 -12.49 5.75
C ILE A 257 6.72 -13.75 5.24
N GLY A 258 7.47 -13.65 4.14
CA GLY A 258 8.14 -14.78 3.53
C GLY A 258 7.15 -15.88 3.13
N ARG A 259 7.43 -17.14 3.53
CA ARG A 259 6.55 -18.28 3.28
C ARG A 259 5.29 -18.33 4.15
N GLY A 260 5.21 -17.53 5.20
CA GLY A 260 4.03 -17.34 6.03
C GLY A 260 3.25 -18.60 6.35
N VAL A 261 2.04 -18.74 5.81
CA VAL A 261 1.15 -19.89 6.09
C VAL A 261 1.78 -21.22 5.65
N THR A 262 2.45 -21.27 4.50
CA THR A 262 3.07 -22.53 4.03
C THR A 262 4.24 -22.99 4.91
N ALA A 263 4.88 -22.08 5.63
CA ALA A 263 5.89 -22.44 6.62
C ALA A 263 5.28 -23.22 7.81
N ALA A 264 4.04 -22.91 8.20
CA ALA A 264 3.33 -23.61 9.26
C ALA A 264 2.94 -25.06 8.89
N GLU A 265 2.90 -25.37 7.59
CA GLU A 265 2.58 -26.69 7.04
C GLU A 265 3.83 -27.52 6.74
N SER A 266 5.04 -27.00 7.04
CA SER A 266 6.33 -27.58 6.67
C SER A 266 7.12 -27.99 7.91
N PHE A 267 8.12 -28.88 7.72
CA PHE A 267 9.09 -29.19 8.77
C PHE A 267 10.16 -28.10 8.84
N GLY A 268 10.75 -27.93 10.03
CA GLY A 268 11.77 -26.90 10.25
C GLY A 268 12.99 -27.03 9.33
N SER A 269 13.42 -28.25 9.00
CA SER A 269 14.51 -28.50 8.05
C SER A 269 14.24 -28.01 6.63
N ASP A 270 12.96 -27.88 6.26
CA ASP A 270 12.53 -27.50 4.91
C ASP A 270 12.24 -25.99 4.79
N VAL A 271 12.15 -25.31 5.93
CA VAL A 271 11.78 -23.89 6.02
C VAL A 271 12.95 -22.99 6.41
N HIS A 272 13.76 -23.42 7.41
CA HIS A 272 14.84 -22.57 7.88
C HIS A 272 15.97 -22.47 6.86
N ASP A 273 16.30 -21.23 6.49
CA ASP A 273 17.30 -20.93 5.48
C ASP A 273 18.71 -21.20 6.03
N ALA A 274 19.43 -22.15 5.44
CA ALA A 274 20.79 -22.47 5.83
C ALA A 274 21.70 -21.24 5.61
N ILE A 275 22.56 -20.98 6.59
CA ILE A 275 23.48 -19.84 6.58
C ILE A 275 24.80 -20.26 5.96
N GLY A 276 25.22 -19.55 4.92
CA GLY A 276 26.52 -19.68 4.28
C GLY A 276 27.38 -18.43 4.48
N TYR A 277 28.61 -18.52 4.03
CA TYR A 277 29.57 -17.41 4.02
C TYR A 277 30.29 -17.33 2.67
N SER A 278 30.40 -16.13 2.10
CA SER A 278 31.14 -15.86 0.87
C SER A 278 32.21 -14.80 1.15
N SER A 279 33.44 -15.03 0.65
CA SER A 279 34.53 -14.04 0.74
C SER A 279 34.25 -12.78 -0.09
N GLU A 280 33.35 -12.88 -1.07
CA GLU A 280 32.91 -11.77 -1.90
C GLU A 280 31.49 -11.38 -1.49
N ALA A 281 31.27 -10.08 -1.24
CA ALA A 281 29.92 -9.57 -1.03
C ALA A 281 29.19 -9.64 -2.38
N ALA A 282 28.31 -10.64 -2.53
CA ALA A 282 27.60 -10.87 -3.79
C ALA A 282 26.37 -9.96 -3.92
N ASN A 283 26.15 -9.42 -5.13
CA ASN A 283 24.89 -8.91 -5.65
C ASN A 283 24.18 -7.85 -4.77
N GLY A 284 24.89 -6.80 -4.32
CA GLY A 284 24.27 -5.70 -3.57
C GLY A 284 24.00 -5.99 -2.08
N ARG A 285 24.29 -7.20 -1.59
CA ARG A 285 24.20 -7.53 -0.16
C ARG A 285 25.25 -6.77 0.65
N HIS A 286 24.84 -6.28 1.80
CA HIS A 286 25.71 -5.53 2.69
C HIS A 286 26.53 -6.41 3.64
N THR A 287 26.33 -7.73 3.62
CA THR A 287 27.02 -8.71 4.47
C THR A 287 27.62 -9.84 3.64
N ARG A 288 28.64 -10.55 4.17
CA ARG A 288 29.22 -11.75 3.59
C ARG A 288 28.47 -13.04 3.95
N PHE A 289 27.54 -12.96 4.90
CA PHE A 289 26.67 -14.08 5.23
C PHE A 289 25.56 -14.19 4.19
N THR A 290 25.30 -15.40 3.74
CA THR A 290 24.31 -15.69 2.70
C THR A 290 23.22 -16.60 3.24
N ARG A 291 22.09 -16.67 2.56
CA ARG A 291 21.06 -17.68 2.77
C ARG A 291 20.91 -18.52 1.51
N GLU A 292 20.67 -19.83 1.67
CA GLU A 292 20.45 -20.72 0.52
C GLU A 292 19.13 -20.38 -0.18
N HIS A 293 18.11 -20.03 0.61
CA HIS A 293 16.79 -19.58 0.16
C HIS A 293 16.41 -18.29 0.92
N ASN A 294 15.23 -17.78 0.69
CA ASN A 294 14.66 -16.65 1.43
C ASN A 294 13.24 -16.98 1.96
N ASN A 295 13.11 -18.15 2.58
CA ASN A 295 11.84 -18.62 3.14
C ASN A 295 11.35 -17.71 4.29
N ALA A 296 12.31 -17.17 5.07
CA ALA A 296 12.04 -16.19 6.12
C ALA A 296 11.52 -14.83 5.57
N GLY A 297 11.63 -14.60 4.24
CA GLY A 297 11.23 -13.35 3.63
C GLY A 297 12.01 -12.14 4.13
N GLY A 298 13.34 -12.28 4.29
CA GLY A 298 14.24 -11.20 4.67
C GLY A 298 14.16 -10.78 6.15
N VAL A 299 13.36 -11.44 6.98
CA VAL A 299 13.16 -11.08 8.40
C VAL A 299 13.33 -12.29 9.30
N GLU A 300 14.29 -12.23 10.20
CA GLU A 300 14.54 -13.24 11.22
C GLU A 300 14.44 -12.60 12.61
N GLY A 301 13.60 -13.17 13.48
CA GLY A 301 13.42 -12.66 14.84
C GLY A 301 12.94 -11.20 14.95
N GLY A 302 12.32 -10.63 13.90
CA GLY A 302 11.89 -9.23 13.83
C GLY A 302 12.96 -8.26 13.34
N ILE A 303 14.06 -8.78 12.75
CA ILE A 303 15.19 -8.00 12.24
C ILE A 303 15.40 -8.34 10.77
N SER A 304 15.70 -7.37 9.90
CA SER A 304 16.11 -7.64 8.52
C SER A 304 17.46 -8.39 8.51
N ASN A 305 17.57 -9.42 7.65
CA ASN A 305 18.74 -10.28 7.58
C ASN A 305 19.67 -10.00 6.38
N GLY A 306 19.33 -8.99 5.54
CA GLY A 306 20.09 -8.61 4.36
C GLY A 306 19.61 -9.23 3.05
N GLU A 307 18.64 -10.15 3.10
CA GLU A 307 17.88 -10.62 1.93
C GLU A 307 16.70 -9.67 1.65
N ASP A 308 16.06 -9.85 0.49
CA ASP A 308 14.86 -9.11 0.13
C ASP A 308 13.74 -9.33 1.17
N VAL A 309 13.14 -8.23 1.66
CA VAL A 309 12.02 -8.35 2.59
C VAL A 309 10.72 -8.54 1.80
N ILE A 310 10.06 -9.68 2.02
CA ILE A 310 8.87 -10.11 1.27
C ILE A 310 7.63 -10.03 2.17
N VAL A 311 6.65 -9.22 1.75
CA VAL A 311 5.37 -9.02 2.45
C VAL A 311 4.21 -9.27 1.50
N ARG A 312 3.31 -10.18 1.84
CA ARG A 312 2.10 -10.47 1.05
C ARG A 312 0.86 -9.95 1.76
N GLY A 313 -0.06 -9.39 0.98
CA GLY A 313 -1.36 -8.94 1.46
C GLY A 313 -2.50 -9.65 0.73
N TYR A 314 -3.47 -10.16 1.50
CA TYR A 314 -4.62 -10.91 1.03
C TYR A 314 -5.87 -10.02 1.07
N LEU A 315 -6.45 -9.77 -0.09
CA LEU A 315 -7.64 -8.94 -0.22
C LEU A 315 -8.90 -9.77 -0.34
N LYS A 316 -9.91 -9.43 0.46
CA LYS A 316 -11.27 -9.88 0.18
C LYS A 316 -11.83 -9.19 -1.06
N PRO A 317 -12.84 -9.78 -1.73
CA PRO A 317 -13.61 -9.09 -2.76
C PRO A 317 -14.22 -7.78 -2.28
N ILE A 318 -14.40 -6.82 -3.19
CA ILE A 318 -15.00 -5.51 -2.87
C ILE A 318 -16.48 -5.71 -2.49
N SER A 319 -16.93 -4.96 -1.49
CA SER A 319 -18.26 -5.10 -0.90
C SER A 319 -19.40 -4.56 -1.75
N THR A 320 -19.13 -3.74 -2.74
CA THR A 320 -20.13 -3.17 -3.64
C THR A 320 -20.30 -4.07 -4.86
N LEU A 321 -21.37 -4.83 -4.90
CA LEU A 321 -21.69 -5.77 -5.96
C LEU A 321 -22.74 -5.18 -6.90
N ARG A 322 -22.60 -5.38 -8.22
CA ARG A 322 -23.66 -5.04 -9.19
C ARG A 322 -24.93 -5.87 -8.96
N ARG A 323 -24.78 -7.05 -8.34
CA ARG A 323 -25.87 -7.89 -7.83
C ARG A 323 -25.90 -7.76 -6.30
N PRO A 324 -26.56 -6.70 -5.74
CA PRO A 324 -26.48 -6.39 -4.32
C PRO A 324 -27.03 -7.51 -3.45
N LEU A 325 -26.35 -7.76 -2.33
CA LEU A 325 -26.79 -8.66 -1.28
C LEU A 325 -27.97 -8.05 -0.51
N GLN A 326 -28.67 -8.87 0.29
CA GLN A 326 -29.68 -8.41 1.23
C GLN A 326 -29.08 -7.48 2.28
N SER A 327 -29.82 -6.45 2.63
CA SER A 327 -29.52 -5.48 3.68
C SER A 327 -30.80 -5.04 4.39
N VAL A 328 -30.70 -4.04 5.27
CA VAL A 328 -31.82 -3.46 6.03
C VAL A 328 -31.69 -1.96 5.98
N ARG A 329 -32.79 -1.23 5.81
CA ARG A 329 -32.77 0.23 5.89
C ARG A 329 -32.52 0.71 7.31
N PHE A 330 -31.75 1.81 7.44
CA PHE A 330 -31.47 2.42 8.76
C PHE A 330 -32.70 3.02 9.42
N ASP A 331 -33.61 3.63 8.63
CA ASP A 331 -34.79 4.34 9.11
C ASP A 331 -35.95 3.41 9.44
N THR A 332 -36.40 2.58 8.48
CA THR A 332 -37.60 1.75 8.62
C THR A 332 -37.36 0.35 9.19
N ARG A 333 -36.09 -0.09 9.23
CA ARG A 333 -35.70 -1.47 9.60
C ARG A 333 -36.21 -2.55 8.64
N GLU A 334 -36.74 -2.16 7.51
CA GLU A 334 -37.24 -3.08 6.49
C GLU A 334 -36.11 -3.74 5.71
N VAL A 335 -36.29 -5.01 5.35
CA VAL A 335 -35.40 -5.76 4.50
C VAL A 335 -35.36 -5.14 3.09
N THR A 336 -34.18 -4.91 2.57
CA THR A 336 -33.96 -4.32 1.24
C THR A 336 -32.68 -4.85 0.63
N LYS A 337 -32.34 -4.36 -0.56
CA LYS A 337 -31.01 -4.59 -1.16
C LYS A 337 -30.01 -3.58 -0.61
N ALA A 338 -28.76 -4.00 -0.48
CA ALA A 338 -27.64 -3.12 -0.13
C ALA A 338 -27.51 -1.97 -1.12
N ALA A 339 -27.06 -0.81 -0.65
CA ALA A 339 -26.78 0.32 -1.51
C ALA A 339 -25.74 -0.04 -2.59
N TYR A 340 -25.95 0.46 -3.79
CA TYR A 340 -25.01 0.31 -4.89
C TYR A 340 -24.34 1.65 -5.18
N GLU A 341 -23.07 1.69 -5.02
CA GLU A 341 -22.20 2.80 -5.43
C GLU A 341 -21.30 2.35 -6.59
N ARG A 342 -20.85 3.29 -7.42
CA ARG A 342 -19.90 2.95 -8.49
C ARG A 342 -18.65 2.33 -7.88
N SER A 343 -18.28 1.15 -8.32
CA SER A 343 -17.19 0.38 -7.76
C SER A 343 -16.38 -0.35 -8.84
N ASP A 344 -15.15 -0.66 -8.48
CA ASP A 344 -14.29 -1.57 -9.23
C ASP A 344 -14.79 -3.01 -9.06
N VAL A 345 -14.32 -3.91 -9.90
CA VAL A 345 -14.57 -5.36 -9.81
C VAL A 345 -13.34 -6.08 -9.23
N CYS A 346 -12.16 -5.59 -9.59
CA CYS A 346 -10.87 -6.04 -9.05
C CYS A 346 -10.02 -4.82 -8.71
N VAL A 347 -9.41 -4.80 -7.51
CA VAL A 347 -8.51 -3.72 -7.05
C VAL A 347 -7.14 -4.22 -6.62
N VAL A 348 -6.82 -5.48 -6.87
CA VAL A 348 -5.58 -6.10 -6.37
C VAL A 348 -4.34 -5.33 -6.83
N PRO A 349 -4.19 -4.91 -8.10
CA PRO A 349 -3.04 -4.13 -8.54
C PRO A 349 -2.91 -2.78 -7.81
N ALA A 350 -4.02 -2.06 -7.68
CA ALA A 350 -4.04 -0.77 -6.97
C ALA A 350 -3.71 -0.90 -5.48
N ALA A 351 -4.14 -2.00 -4.86
CA ALA A 351 -3.83 -2.30 -3.47
C ALA A 351 -2.33 -2.64 -3.30
N GLY A 352 -1.71 -3.32 -4.27
CA GLY A 352 -0.26 -3.54 -4.30
C GLY A 352 0.51 -2.22 -4.27
N VAL A 353 0.15 -1.25 -5.11
CA VAL A 353 0.79 0.08 -5.12
C VAL A 353 0.56 0.83 -3.80
N ALA A 354 -0.64 0.75 -3.23
CA ALA A 354 -0.90 1.34 -1.91
C ALA A 354 -0.10 0.64 -0.80
N ALA A 355 0.12 -0.67 -0.92
CA ALA A 355 0.95 -1.44 0.00
C ALA A 355 2.44 -1.09 -0.12
N GLU A 356 2.97 -0.87 -1.33
CA GLU A 356 4.33 -0.32 -1.52
C GLU A 356 4.51 0.97 -0.71
N ALA A 357 3.55 1.88 -0.80
CA ALA A 357 3.58 3.15 -0.09
C ALA A 357 3.59 2.97 1.43
N MET A 358 2.74 2.09 1.96
CA MET A 358 2.65 1.82 3.39
C MET A 358 3.89 1.11 3.92
N VAL A 359 4.43 0.16 3.16
CA VAL A 359 5.68 -0.55 3.48
C VAL A 359 6.85 0.43 3.46
N ALA A 360 6.94 1.31 2.45
CA ALA A 360 7.98 2.33 2.37
C ALA A 360 7.93 3.32 3.55
N LEU A 361 6.73 3.79 3.94
CA LEU A 361 6.53 4.67 5.11
C LEU A 361 6.99 3.99 6.41
N ALA A 362 6.58 2.74 6.61
CA ALA A 362 6.93 1.96 7.79
C ALA A 362 8.44 1.67 7.86
N PHE A 363 9.02 1.24 6.75
CA PHE A 363 10.44 0.90 6.66
C PHE A 363 11.33 2.15 6.77
N ALA A 364 10.99 3.26 6.10
CA ALA A 364 11.72 4.53 6.21
C ALA A 364 11.71 5.07 7.64
N ARG A 365 10.61 4.87 8.40
CA ARG A 365 10.56 5.22 9.82
C ARG A 365 11.63 4.48 10.60
N LEU A 366 11.76 3.16 10.44
CA LEU A 366 12.75 2.35 11.13
C LEU A 366 14.19 2.69 10.70
N VAL A 367 14.41 2.99 9.41
CA VAL A 367 15.70 3.47 8.89
C VAL A 367 16.10 4.78 9.58
N LEU A 368 15.19 5.74 9.70
CA LEU A 368 15.43 7.02 10.35
C LEU A 368 15.57 6.88 11.87
N GLU A 369 14.89 5.95 12.50
CA GLU A 369 15.06 5.63 13.92
C GLU A 369 16.45 5.05 14.21
N LYS A 370 16.94 4.16 13.33
CA LYS A 370 18.25 3.51 13.48
C LYS A 370 19.41 4.45 13.20
N PHE A 371 19.36 5.18 12.10
CA PHE A 371 20.51 5.97 11.60
C PHE A 371 20.44 7.45 11.98
N GLY A 372 19.22 7.97 12.27
CA GLY A 372 19.04 9.38 12.65
C GLY A 372 19.47 10.37 11.58
N GLY A 373 19.69 11.61 12.01
CA GLY A 373 20.15 12.71 11.19
C GLY A 373 19.08 13.71 10.78
N ASP A 374 19.38 15.00 10.91
CA ASP A 374 18.52 16.10 10.50
C ASP A 374 18.71 16.46 9.01
N SER A 375 19.75 15.93 8.39
CA SER A 375 20.05 16.09 6.97
C SER A 375 20.33 14.76 6.28
N LEU A 376 20.04 14.67 4.98
CA LEU A 376 20.38 13.51 4.16
C LEU A 376 21.87 13.17 4.24
N ARG A 377 22.76 14.17 4.26
CA ARG A 377 24.21 13.96 4.36
C ARG A 377 24.61 13.27 5.66
N GLU A 378 23.98 13.66 6.76
CA GLU A 378 24.21 13.03 8.06
C GLU A 378 23.66 11.61 8.10
N LEU A 379 22.43 11.41 7.64
CA LEU A 379 21.80 10.10 7.50
C LEU A 379 22.68 9.14 6.67
N LYS A 380 23.15 9.58 5.51
CA LYS A 380 24.03 8.77 4.63
C LYS A 380 25.34 8.41 5.32
N ARG A 381 25.99 9.36 5.97
CA ARG A 381 27.23 9.07 6.73
C ARG A 381 27.02 7.98 7.78
N ASN A 382 25.93 8.04 8.51
CA ASN A 382 25.61 7.06 9.56
C ASN A 382 25.23 5.69 8.94
N TYR A 383 24.47 5.70 7.85
CA TYR A 383 24.10 4.51 7.09
C TYR A 383 25.34 3.81 6.49
N ASP A 384 26.19 4.56 5.77
CA ASP A 384 27.39 4.05 5.11
C ASP A 384 28.36 3.47 6.13
N GLY A 385 28.57 4.15 7.27
CA GLY A 385 29.42 3.65 8.36
C GLY A 385 28.91 2.34 8.97
N TYR A 386 27.58 2.18 9.08
CA TYR A 386 26.99 0.91 9.51
C TYR A 386 27.15 -0.20 8.47
N VAL A 387 26.95 0.12 7.19
CA VAL A 387 27.17 -0.83 6.09
C VAL A 387 28.62 -1.31 6.05
N GLU A 388 29.59 -0.43 6.25
CA GLU A 388 31.00 -0.80 6.37
C GLU A 388 31.24 -1.74 7.57
N GLN A 389 30.63 -1.44 8.73
CA GLN A 389 30.74 -2.28 9.92
C GLN A 389 30.22 -3.70 9.69
N ILE A 390 29.03 -3.87 9.13
CA ILE A 390 28.47 -5.23 8.89
C ILE A 390 29.20 -5.99 7.77
N ARG A 391 29.84 -5.25 6.84
CA ARG A 391 30.66 -5.83 5.79
C ARG A 391 31.99 -6.36 6.35
N ALA A 392 32.50 -5.73 7.39
CA ALA A 392 33.73 -6.11 8.06
C ALA A 392 33.56 -7.25 9.09
N TYR A 393 32.31 -7.52 9.49
CA TYR A 393 31.96 -8.57 10.43
C TYR A 393 32.15 -9.95 9.80
#